data_9253714fe79f4e6a46849a62ee121ddd
#
_entry.id   9253714fe79f4e6a46849a62ee121ddd
#
_cell.length_a   1.000
_cell.length_b   1.000
_cell.length_c   1.000
_cell.angle_alpha   90.00
_cell.angle_beta   90.00
_cell.angle_gamma   90.00
#
_symmetry.space_group_name_H-M   'P 1'
#
loop_
_entity.id
_entity.type
_entity.pdbx_description
1 polymer ?
#
loop_
_entity_poly.entity_id
_entity_poly.type
_entity_poly.pdbx_seq_one_letter_code
_entity_poly.pdbx_strand_id
1 'polypeptide(L)'
;MKIALIGPFPPYRGGISMFNHSLSKEFEKNHTVFRISFSMMYPKIFFPGKSQFSDFNASATDKIINSLNPFSWIKTVKQLNTLMPDIIIFQYWHPFFSPAFQFISKRIKLVSKAKIIANCNNVFPHEKFFMSKRLALMFFKNVDHFIVMSTSVKKDLYKIHPLANCIELKHPVYDIFGKRISKDIARSKLSLKSEKIILFFGMIREYKGLDILIKSANDLKKKLNDFKIVVAGECYENKKFYYNLAKDLDVESKIIFDFKFIPNHDVGKYFCAADLVVLPYKSATQSGIIPIAYHFNKPVVSTNVGGLSECVDVGKTGFICEPDSKSISKAVVKYFNSKTNFKYHINDIKKQYSWKFFVDKIISTVL
;
A
#
# COMPACT_ATOMS: atom_id res chain seq x y z
N MET A 1 3.64 25.64 10.00
CA MET A 1 3.76 24.70 11.13
C MET A 1 4.99 23.83 10.93
N LYS A 2 5.54 23.30 12.02
CA LYS A 2 6.60 22.29 12.02
C LYS A 2 5.99 20.92 12.22
N ILE A 3 6.24 19.99 11.30
CA ILE A 3 5.63 18.67 11.29
C ILE A 3 6.72 17.61 11.28
N ALA A 4 6.69 16.69 12.25
CA ALA A 4 7.57 15.53 12.27
C ALA A 4 6.81 14.29 11.78
N LEU A 5 7.34 13.63 10.75
CA LEU A 5 6.83 12.36 10.23
C LEU A 5 7.74 11.24 10.71
N ILE A 6 7.19 10.29 11.46
CA ILE A 6 7.91 9.14 12.03
C ILE A 6 7.44 7.85 11.35
N GLY A 7 8.36 7.18 10.67
CA GLY A 7 8.07 5.94 9.96
C GLY A 7 9.15 5.57 8.95
N PRO A 8 8.93 4.52 8.14
CA PRO A 8 9.87 4.19 7.08
C PRO A 8 9.81 5.25 5.97
N PHE A 9 10.99 5.61 5.47
CA PHE A 9 11.20 6.44 4.28
C PHE A 9 12.15 5.71 3.33
N PRO A 10 12.21 6.05 2.04
CA PRO A 10 13.26 5.54 1.19
C PRO A 10 14.65 5.75 1.82
N PRO A 11 15.57 4.79 1.72
CA PRO A 11 15.56 3.64 0.82
C PRO A 11 14.77 2.41 1.31
N TYR A 12 14.05 2.45 2.45
CA TYR A 12 13.20 1.32 2.83
C TYR A 12 12.18 1.00 1.73
N ARG A 13 12.05 -0.29 1.42
CA ARG A 13 11.09 -0.79 0.42
C ARG A 13 9.66 -0.81 0.96
N GLY A 14 8.69 -0.62 0.08
CA GLY A 14 7.27 -0.88 0.33
C GLY A 14 6.38 0.34 0.27
N GLY A 15 5.07 0.09 0.24
CA GLY A 15 4.05 1.12 0.05
C GLY A 15 4.05 2.19 1.14
N ILE A 16 4.32 1.81 2.40
CA ILE A 16 4.33 2.77 3.53
C ILE A 16 5.48 3.77 3.40
N SER A 17 6.66 3.31 2.96
CA SER A 17 7.81 4.18 2.72
C SER A 17 7.52 5.21 1.62
N MET A 18 6.91 4.76 0.53
CA MET A 18 6.52 5.64 -0.57
C MET A 18 5.37 6.56 -0.20
N PHE A 19 4.41 6.08 0.60
CA PHE A 19 3.35 6.92 1.16
C PHE A 19 3.93 8.07 2.00
N ASN A 20 4.85 7.76 2.93
CA ASN A 20 5.52 8.76 3.76
C ASN A 20 6.30 9.77 2.94
N HIS A 21 6.99 9.31 1.91
CA HIS A 21 7.70 10.19 0.99
C HIS A 21 6.74 11.17 0.29
N SER A 22 5.65 10.68 -0.29
CA SER A 22 4.66 11.52 -0.97
C SER A 22 3.96 12.46 0.01
N LEU A 23 3.60 11.98 1.20
CA LEU A 23 3.00 12.79 2.26
C LEU A 23 3.94 13.92 2.70
N SER A 24 5.23 13.62 2.90
CA SER A 24 6.20 14.63 3.29
C SER A 24 6.37 15.71 2.21
N LYS A 25 6.39 15.32 0.93
CA LYS A 25 6.47 16.26 -0.20
C LYS A 25 5.28 17.19 -0.29
N GLU A 26 4.08 16.69 0.00
CA GLU A 26 2.89 17.54 0.01
C GLU A 26 2.91 18.52 1.19
N PHE A 27 3.27 18.06 2.38
CA PHE A 27 3.43 18.96 3.55
C PHE A 27 4.49 20.03 3.33
N GLU A 28 5.61 19.72 2.68
CA GLU A 28 6.71 20.66 2.41
C GLU A 28 6.30 21.87 1.57
N LYS A 29 5.19 21.79 0.83
CA LYS A 29 4.70 22.93 0.06
C LYS A 29 4.34 24.14 0.94
N ASN A 30 3.87 23.89 2.18
CA ASN A 30 3.35 24.92 3.06
C ASN A 30 3.87 24.84 4.51
N HIS A 31 4.67 23.83 4.84
CA HIS A 31 5.10 23.54 6.22
C HIS A 31 6.57 23.10 6.27
N THR A 32 7.21 23.27 7.43
CA THR A 32 8.53 22.70 7.68
C THR A 32 8.38 21.23 8.10
N VAL A 33 9.01 20.33 7.37
CA VAL A 33 8.86 18.88 7.60
C VAL A 33 10.17 18.24 8.04
N PHE A 34 10.09 17.46 9.12
CA PHE A 34 11.18 16.64 9.64
C PHE A 34 10.86 15.16 9.39
N ARG A 35 11.75 14.45 8.70
CA ARG A 35 11.59 13.01 8.40
C ARG A 35 12.46 12.20 9.35
N ILE A 36 11.82 11.46 10.25
CA ILE A 36 12.49 10.60 11.23
C ILE A 36 12.20 9.14 10.88
N SER A 37 13.24 8.42 10.53
CA SER A 37 13.16 7.05 10.06
C SER A 37 13.95 6.08 10.94
N PHE A 38 13.89 4.82 10.55
CA PHE A 38 14.58 3.74 11.23
C PHE A 38 16.05 3.67 10.79
N SER A 39 16.96 3.52 11.76
CA SER A 39 18.30 2.98 11.54
C SER A 39 18.26 1.46 11.40
N MET A 40 17.34 0.80 12.16
CA MET A 40 16.98 -0.60 12.02
C MET A 40 15.49 -0.78 12.22
N MET A 41 14.75 -1.14 11.15
CA MET A 41 13.30 -1.39 11.20
C MET A 41 13.01 -2.82 11.69
N TYR A 42 13.50 -3.82 10.98
CA TYR A 42 13.42 -5.22 11.37
C TYR A 42 14.80 -5.83 11.50
N PRO A 43 15.06 -6.66 12.53
CA PRO A 43 16.24 -7.53 12.54
C PRO A 43 16.29 -8.39 11.28
N LYS A 44 17.50 -8.62 10.74
CA LYS A 44 17.66 -9.41 9.50
C LYS A 44 17.00 -10.79 9.56
N ILE A 45 17.01 -11.41 10.76
CA ILE A 45 16.43 -12.74 11.02
C ILE A 45 14.88 -12.77 10.86
N PHE A 46 14.21 -11.64 11.10
CA PHE A 46 12.74 -11.54 10.99
C PHE A 46 12.26 -10.98 9.66
N PHE A 47 13.17 -10.66 8.76
CA PHE A 47 12.81 -10.13 7.45
C PHE A 47 12.85 -11.25 6.40
N PRO A 48 11.70 -11.64 5.81
CA PRO A 48 11.62 -12.78 4.90
C PRO A 48 12.18 -12.52 3.51
N GLY A 49 12.51 -11.26 3.15
CA GLY A 49 13.02 -10.88 1.84
C GLY A 49 14.54 -10.75 1.77
N LYS A 50 15.07 -10.65 0.55
CA LYS A 50 16.53 -10.51 0.32
C LYS A 50 17.10 -9.19 0.83
N SER A 51 16.37 -8.08 0.71
CA SER A 51 16.76 -6.74 1.16
C SER A 51 15.57 -5.91 1.59
N GLN A 52 15.71 -5.16 2.69
CA GLN A 52 14.75 -4.16 3.13
C GLN A 52 14.89 -2.83 2.37
N PHE A 53 15.90 -2.68 1.53
CA PHE A 53 16.27 -1.43 0.87
C PHE A 53 16.10 -1.50 -0.65
N SER A 54 15.80 -0.35 -1.26
CA SER A 54 15.76 -0.11 -2.70
C SER A 54 16.84 0.90 -3.08
N ASP A 55 17.14 1.00 -4.37
CA ASP A 55 18.09 1.98 -4.91
C ASP A 55 17.54 3.41 -4.94
N PHE A 56 16.25 3.60 -4.61
CA PHE A 56 15.63 4.91 -4.56
C PHE A 56 16.05 5.65 -3.29
N ASN A 57 16.88 6.68 -3.45
CA ASN A 57 17.27 7.60 -2.38
C ASN A 57 16.35 8.84 -2.42
N ALA A 58 15.62 9.04 -1.34
CA ALA A 58 14.86 10.27 -1.11
C ALA A 58 15.71 11.29 -0.35
N SER A 59 15.22 12.54 -0.32
CA SER A 59 15.78 13.68 0.43
C SER A 59 16.18 13.32 1.85
N ALA A 60 17.03 14.13 2.46
CA ALA A 60 17.57 13.96 3.82
C ALA A 60 16.53 13.42 4.81
N THR A 61 16.88 12.28 5.42
CA THR A 61 16.04 11.58 6.39
C THR A 61 16.91 11.16 7.57
N ASP A 62 16.49 11.50 8.77
CA ASP A 62 17.20 11.16 10.01
C ASP A 62 16.92 9.70 10.37
N LYS A 63 17.86 8.80 10.11
CA LYS A 63 17.75 7.36 10.42
C LYS A 63 18.20 7.09 11.85
N ILE A 64 17.31 7.29 12.82
CA ILE A 64 17.67 7.25 14.24
C ILE A 64 17.06 6.05 14.94
N ILE A 65 15.80 5.71 14.65
CA ILE A 65 15.03 4.74 15.43
C ILE A 65 15.52 3.33 15.15
N ASN A 66 16.02 2.66 16.18
CA ASN A 66 16.19 1.22 16.18
C ASN A 66 15.03 0.60 16.93
N SER A 67 14.27 -0.30 16.29
CA SER A 67 13.03 -0.87 16.85
C SER A 67 13.20 -1.57 18.19
N LEU A 68 14.41 -2.07 18.48
CA LEU A 68 14.72 -2.86 19.68
C LEU A 68 15.62 -2.13 20.68
N ASN A 69 16.20 -0.97 20.32
CA ASN A 69 17.19 -0.29 21.15
C ASN A 69 16.59 0.97 21.83
N PRO A 70 16.29 0.94 23.14
CA PRO A 70 15.74 2.08 23.88
C PRO A 70 16.61 3.33 23.85
N PHE A 71 17.95 3.22 23.76
CA PHE A 71 18.83 4.39 23.66
C PHE A 71 18.56 5.21 22.39
N SER A 72 18.17 4.54 21.30
CA SER A 72 17.77 5.22 20.07
C SER A 72 16.47 6.01 20.25
N TRP A 73 15.55 5.51 21.08
CA TRP A 73 14.28 6.18 21.40
C TRP A 73 14.52 7.44 22.22
N ILE A 74 15.44 7.39 23.21
CA ILE A 74 15.87 8.58 23.98
C ILE A 74 16.49 9.63 23.05
N LYS A 75 17.37 9.20 22.11
CA LYS A 75 17.95 10.11 21.11
C LYS A 75 16.86 10.76 20.24
N THR A 76 15.85 10.00 19.82
CA THR A 76 14.71 10.49 19.04
C THR A 76 13.91 11.55 19.83
N VAL A 77 13.65 11.30 21.12
CA VAL A 77 12.97 12.28 21.99
C VAL A 77 13.79 13.57 22.12
N LYS A 78 15.09 13.48 22.36
CA LYS A 78 15.98 14.66 22.44
C LYS A 78 15.93 15.47 21.15
N GLN A 79 16.00 14.82 20.00
CA GLN A 79 15.91 15.50 18.70
C GLN A 79 14.55 16.18 18.50
N LEU A 80 13.44 15.50 18.78
CA LEU A 80 12.09 16.08 18.67
C LEU A 80 11.94 17.30 19.59
N ASN A 81 12.52 17.27 20.80
CA ASN A 81 12.53 18.42 21.70
C ASN A 81 13.30 19.61 21.13
N THR A 82 14.41 19.37 20.44
CA THR A 82 15.18 20.44 19.75
C THR A 82 14.42 21.00 18.56
N LEU A 83 13.75 20.16 17.79
CA LEU A 83 12.99 20.54 16.58
C LEU A 83 11.69 21.29 16.93
N MET A 84 11.11 21.01 18.09
CA MET A 84 9.83 21.57 18.58
C MET A 84 8.71 21.50 17.51
N PRO A 85 8.33 20.30 17.05
CA PRO A 85 7.24 20.17 16.10
C PRO A 85 5.89 20.53 16.72
N ASP A 86 4.99 21.11 15.91
CA ASP A 86 3.58 21.34 16.30
C ASP A 86 2.78 20.05 16.20
N ILE A 87 3.12 19.20 15.21
CA ILE A 87 2.44 17.95 14.92
C ILE A 87 3.47 16.85 14.74
N ILE A 88 3.20 15.68 15.33
CA ILE A 88 4.01 14.47 15.14
C ILE A 88 3.10 13.37 14.59
N ILE A 89 3.39 12.86 13.39
CA ILE A 89 2.61 11.83 12.73
C ILE A 89 3.40 10.53 12.72
N PHE A 90 2.90 9.52 13.44
CA PHE A 90 3.44 8.17 13.42
C PHE A 90 2.74 7.35 12.34
N GLN A 91 3.53 6.71 11.47
CA GLN A 91 3.01 5.67 10.60
C GLN A 91 2.92 4.36 11.38
N TYR A 92 1.69 3.90 11.60
CA TYR A 92 1.43 2.68 12.34
C TYR A 92 0.91 1.58 11.41
N TRP A 93 1.58 0.42 11.40
CA TRP A 93 1.18 -0.71 10.57
C TRP A 93 1.35 -2.07 11.24
N HIS A 94 2.08 -2.13 12.37
CA HIS A 94 2.35 -3.38 13.07
C HIS A 94 2.62 -3.14 14.55
N PRO A 95 2.03 -3.94 15.47
CA PRO A 95 2.22 -3.81 16.92
C PRO A 95 3.67 -3.93 17.41
N PHE A 96 4.54 -4.57 16.64
CA PHE A 96 5.98 -4.69 16.93
C PHE A 96 6.65 -3.33 17.21
N PHE A 97 6.18 -2.25 16.59
CA PHE A 97 6.74 -0.91 16.78
C PHE A 97 6.15 -0.17 17.97
N SER A 98 5.09 -0.70 18.58
CA SER A 98 4.38 -0.02 19.66
C SER A 98 5.25 0.32 20.87
N PRO A 99 6.23 -0.51 21.34
CA PRO A 99 7.11 -0.13 22.43
C PRO A 99 7.91 1.14 22.18
N ALA A 100 8.53 1.24 20.98
CA ALA A 100 9.28 2.42 20.58
C ALA A 100 8.38 3.66 20.44
N PHE A 101 7.25 3.51 19.75
CA PHE A 101 6.30 4.59 19.53
C PHE A 101 5.66 5.09 20.84
N GLN A 102 5.32 4.17 21.73
CA GLN A 102 4.80 4.50 23.06
C GLN A 102 5.82 5.26 23.89
N PHE A 103 7.08 4.80 23.92
CA PHE A 103 8.12 5.49 24.68
C PHE A 103 8.32 6.92 24.17
N ILE A 104 8.47 7.09 22.86
CA ILE A 104 8.68 8.39 22.22
C ILE A 104 7.48 9.31 22.47
N SER A 105 6.27 8.85 22.17
CA SER A 105 5.04 9.65 22.31
C SER A 105 4.77 10.08 23.76
N LYS A 106 4.91 9.14 24.72
CA LYS A 106 4.72 9.43 26.15
C LYS A 106 5.70 10.49 26.64
N ARG A 107 6.98 10.39 26.25
CA ARG A 107 8.01 11.35 26.68
C ARG A 107 7.79 12.74 26.08
N ILE A 108 7.39 12.80 24.82
CA ILE A 108 7.07 14.09 24.16
C ILE A 108 5.87 14.76 24.83
N LYS A 109 4.82 14.03 25.16
CA LYS A 109 3.65 14.61 25.86
C LYS A 109 3.95 15.23 27.23
N LEU A 110 5.05 14.82 27.87
CA LEU A 110 5.46 15.41 29.17
C LEU A 110 6.14 16.76 28.99
N VAL A 111 6.70 17.09 27.83
CA VAL A 111 7.57 18.24 27.63
C VAL A 111 7.14 19.15 26.47
N SER A 112 6.12 18.75 25.70
CA SER A 112 5.65 19.47 24.52
C SER A 112 4.13 19.42 24.40
N LYS A 113 3.55 20.46 23.79
CA LYS A 113 2.13 20.53 23.40
C LYS A 113 1.86 19.96 22.01
N ALA A 114 2.86 19.33 21.37
CA ALA A 114 2.72 18.75 20.04
C ALA A 114 1.54 17.78 19.97
N LYS A 115 0.73 17.90 18.93
CA LYS A 115 -0.35 16.94 18.67
C LYS A 115 0.22 15.66 18.09
N ILE A 116 -0.16 14.52 18.66
CA ILE A 116 0.30 13.21 18.24
C ILE A 116 -0.78 12.54 17.39
N ILE A 117 -0.45 12.23 16.16
CA ILE A 117 -1.33 11.57 15.20
C ILE A 117 -0.78 10.17 14.89
N ALA A 118 -1.65 9.17 14.86
CA ALA A 118 -1.34 7.86 14.29
C ALA A 118 -2.03 7.68 12.95
N ASN A 119 -1.27 7.59 11.86
CA ASN A 119 -1.79 7.15 10.58
C ASN A 119 -1.73 5.62 10.53
N CYS A 120 -2.89 4.99 10.74
CA CYS A 120 -3.00 3.55 10.88
C CYS A 120 -3.25 2.88 9.53
N ASN A 121 -2.23 2.22 8.99
CA ASN A 121 -2.38 1.36 7.82
C ASN A 121 -3.08 0.05 8.18
N ASN A 122 -2.77 -0.50 9.34
CA ASN A 122 -3.41 -1.66 9.96
C ASN A 122 -3.45 -1.46 11.47
N VAL A 123 -4.48 -1.96 12.14
CA VAL A 123 -4.52 -2.07 13.62
C VAL A 123 -3.98 -3.42 14.05
N PHE A 124 -4.40 -4.47 13.36
CA PHE A 124 -3.91 -5.83 13.57
C PHE A 124 -3.08 -6.29 12.37
N PRO A 125 -2.02 -7.07 12.60
CA PRO A 125 -1.29 -7.69 11.50
C PRO A 125 -2.13 -8.77 10.82
N HIS A 126 -1.84 -9.06 9.55
CA HIS A 126 -2.50 -10.14 8.79
C HIS A 126 -2.15 -11.52 9.33
N GLU A 127 -0.97 -11.66 9.93
CA GLU A 127 -0.50 -12.89 10.58
C GLU A 127 -0.74 -12.77 12.09
N LYS A 128 -0.97 -13.91 12.76
CA LYS A 128 -1.15 -13.92 14.22
C LYS A 128 0.10 -13.41 14.92
N PHE A 129 -0.03 -12.34 15.70
CA PHE A 129 1.05 -11.77 16.47
C PHE A 129 0.67 -11.74 17.96
N PHE A 130 1.53 -12.31 18.80
CA PHE A 130 1.27 -12.42 20.23
C PHE A 130 1.08 -11.04 20.88
N MET A 131 0.08 -10.91 21.75
CA MET A 131 -0.26 -9.67 22.47
C MET A 131 -0.56 -8.44 21.58
N SER A 132 -0.89 -8.61 20.28
CA SER A 132 -1.09 -7.51 19.34
C SER A 132 -2.02 -6.41 19.86
N LYS A 133 -3.15 -6.77 20.50
CA LYS A 133 -4.10 -5.81 21.09
C LYS A 133 -3.48 -4.97 22.21
N ARG A 134 -2.77 -5.61 23.16
CA ARG A 134 -2.14 -4.92 24.29
C ARG A 134 -1.05 -3.97 23.82
N LEU A 135 -0.22 -4.41 22.88
CA LEU A 135 0.85 -3.59 22.32
C LEU A 135 0.29 -2.38 21.55
N ALA A 136 -0.74 -2.58 20.72
CA ALA A 136 -1.39 -1.47 20.02
C ALA A 136 -1.95 -0.44 21.02
N LEU A 137 -2.73 -0.88 22.01
CA LEU A 137 -3.30 -0.01 23.04
C LEU A 137 -2.25 0.76 23.84
N MET A 138 -1.09 0.16 24.10
CA MET A 138 0.00 0.80 24.82
C MET A 138 0.47 2.09 24.12
N PHE A 139 0.56 2.08 22.79
CA PHE A 139 0.88 3.28 22.02
C PHE A 139 -0.35 4.18 21.85
N PHE A 140 -1.52 3.65 21.51
CA PHE A 140 -2.72 4.40 21.17
C PHE A 140 -3.22 5.31 22.30
N LYS A 141 -2.97 4.97 23.55
CA LYS A 141 -3.27 5.84 24.71
C LYS A 141 -2.57 7.21 24.70
N ASN A 142 -1.50 7.34 23.90
CA ASN A 142 -0.76 8.59 23.78
C ASN A 142 -1.10 9.36 22.49
N VAL A 143 -2.01 8.85 21.67
CA VAL A 143 -2.39 9.43 20.38
C VAL A 143 -3.59 10.35 20.57
N ASP A 144 -3.53 11.56 20.01
CA ASP A 144 -4.61 12.54 20.07
C ASP A 144 -5.61 12.34 18.93
N HIS A 145 -5.13 11.99 17.72
CA HIS A 145 -5.95 11.79 16.54
C HIS A 145 -5.49 10.57 15.74
N PHE A 146 -6.44 9.87 15.18
CA PHE A 146 -6.18 8.72 14.31
C PHE A 146 -6.61 9.01 12.88
N ILE A 147 -5.81 8.57 11.94
CA ILE A 147 -6.15 8.55 10.52
C ILE A 147 -6.21 7.08 10.09
N VAL A 148 -7.28 6.71 9.43
CA VAL A 148 -7.44 5.39 8.81
C VAL A 148 -7.84 5.57 7.35
N MET A 149 -7.50 4.60 6.50
CA MET A 149 -7.76 4.70 5.07
C MET A 149 -8.79 3.66 4.58
N SER A 150 -9.50 3.02 5.50
CA SER A 150 -10.64 2.15 5.21
C SER A 150 -11.54 1.98 6.43
N THR A 151 -12.81 1.70 6.18
CA THR A 151 -13.81 1.40 7.21
C THR A 151 -13.44 0.12 7.99
N SER A 152 -12.77 -0.84 7.35
CA SER A 152 -12.29 -2.05 8.02
C SER A 152 -11.27 -1.73 9.11
N VAL A 153 -10.26 -0.91 8.81
CA VAL A 153 -9.24 -0.46 9.80
C VAL A 153 -9.89 0.38 10.90
N LYS A 154 -10.88 1.23 10.56
CA LYS A 154 -11.64 2.01 11.52
C LYS A 154 -12.41 1.12 12.52
N LYS A 155 -13.11 0.11 12.01
CA LYS A 155 -13.79 -0.88 12.86
C LYS A 155 -12.81 -1.59 13.79
N ASP A 156 -11.64 -1.99 13.31
CA ASP A 156 -10.63 -2.64 14.13
C ASP A 156 -10.03 -1.70 15.18
N LEU A 157 -9.85 -0.42 14.88
CA LEU A 157 -9.44 0.59 15.84
C LEU A 157 -10.47 0.72 16.98
N TYR A 158 -11.76 0.88 16.65
CA TYR A 158 -12.81 1.03 17.64
C TYR A 158 -13.05 -0.23 18.50
N LYS A 159 -12.73 -1.44 18.01
CA LYS A 159 -12.76 -2.66 18.84
C LYS A 159 -11.80 -2.62 20.03
N ILE A 160 -10.68 -1.89 19.92
CA ILE A 160 -9.66 -1.82 20.96
C ILE A 160 -9.57 -0.45 21.62
N HIS A 161 -9.99 0.61 20.94
CA HIS A 161 -9.99 1.98 21.44
C HIS A 161 -11.29 2.69 21.05
N PRO A 162 -12.43 2.39 21.72
CA PRO A 162 -13.77 2.89 21.33
C PRO A 162 -13.89 4.41 21.30
N LEU A 163 -13.11 5.13 22.12
CA LEU A 163 -13.11 6.58 22.21
C LEU A 163 -12.06 7.26 21.32
N ALA A 164 -11.49 6.55 20.36
CA ALA A 164 -10.49 7.10 19.45
C ALA A 164 -11.08 8.26 18.62
N ASN A 165 -10.44 9.43 18.66
CA ASN A 165 -10.75 10.52 17.74
C ASN A 165 -10.18 10.18 16.36
N CYS A 166 -11.02 9.66 15.46
CA CYS A 166 -10.60 9.03 14.22
C CYS A 166 -11.27 9.67 13.00
N ILE A 167 -10.46 10.08 12.04
CA ILE A 167 -10.92 10.45 10.70
C ILE A 167 -10.61 9.34 9.69
N GLU A 168 -11.54 9.12 8.77
CA GLU A 168 -11.36 8.20 7.66
C GLU A 168 -11.08 9.00 6.38
N LEU A 169 -9.91 8.80 5.79
CA LEU A 169 -9.48 9.44 4.55
C LEU A 169 -9.20 8.38 3.49
N LYS A 170 -9.57 8.64 2.26
CA LYS A 170 -9.22 7.75 1.13
C LYS A 170 -7.73 7.85 0.82
N HIS A 171 -7.12 6.73 0.46
CA HIS A 171 -5.71 6.70 0.09
C HIS A 171 -5.47 7.55 -1.16
N PRO A 172 -4.59 8.57 -1.10
CA PRO A 172 -4.33 9.42 -2.26
C PRO A 172 -3.75 8.65 -3.45
N VAL A 173 -3.99 9.16 -4.64
CA VAL A 173 -3.46 8.57 -5.88
C VAL A 173 -1.97 8.88 -6.01
N TYR A 174 -1.15 7.86 -6.25
CA TYR A 174 0.29 8.04 -6.44
C TYR A 174 0.62 8.70 -7.78
N ASP A 175 1.59 9.63 -7.77
CA ASP A 175 2.18 10.28 -8.94
C ASP A 175 3.70 10.02 -9.09
N ILE A 176 4.28 9.29 -8.12
CA ILE A 176 5.72 9.05 -7.99
C ILE A 176 6.29 8.00 -8.97
N PHE A 177 5.44 7.26 -9.66
CA PHE A 177 5.84 6.18 -10.56
C PHE A 177 6.07 6.64 -12.01
N GLY A 178 6.28 7.95 -12.20
CA GLY A 178 6.60 8.54 -13.48
C GLY A 178 5.39 8.86 -14.36
N LYS A 179 5.68 9.43 -15.53
CA LYS A 179 4.67 9.79 -16.52
C LYS A 179 4.13 8.55 -17.24
N ARG A 180 2.88 8.64 -17.67
CA ARG A 180 2.31 7.63 -18.57
C ARG A 180 3.02 7.63 -19.92
N ILE A 181 3.28 6.42 -20.41
CA ILE A 181 3.73 6.16 -21.77
C ILE A 181 2.59 5.52 -22.57
N SER A 182 2.67 5.51 -23.90
CA SER A 182 1.66 4.83 -24.72
C SER A 182 1.67 3.32 -24.44
N LYS A 183 0.51 2.69 -24.64
CA LYS A 183 0.31 1.26 -24.44
C LYS A 183 1.25 0.44 -25.33
N ASP A 184 1.44 0.87 -26.58
CA ASP A 184 2.27 0.17 -27.55
C ASP A 184 3.75 0.22 -27.17
N ILE A 185 4.25 1.40 -26.74
CA ILE A 185 5.62 1.54 -26.23
C ILE A 185 5.82 0.67 -24.97
N ALA A 186 4.85 0.66 -24.06
CA ALA A 186 4.93 -0.15 -22.85
C ALA A 186 4.97 -1.65 -23.17
N ARG A 187 4.12 -2.10 -24.08
CA ARG A 187 4.07 -3.49 -24.55
C ARG A 187 5.34 -3.92 -25.29
N SER A 188 5.85 -3.07 -26.16
CA SER A 188 7.14 -3.31 -26.84
C SER A 188 8.29 -3.49 -25.85
N LYS A 189 8.37 -2.63 -24.82
CA LYS A 189 9.40 -2.74 -23.76
C LYS A 189 9.31 -4.02 -22.93
N LEU A 190 8.14 -4.65 -22.87
CA LEU A 190 7.91 -5.90 -22.14
C LEU A 190 7.76 -7.11 -23.09
N SER A 191 8.00 -6.94 -24.39
CA SER A 191 7.84 -7.98 -25.43
C SER A 191 6.45 -8.64 -25.41
N LEU A 192 5.41 -7.86 -25.10
CA LEU A 192 4.03 -8.32 -25.02
C LEU A 192 3.33 -8.14 -26.37
N LYS A 193 2.84 -9.23 -26.95
CA LYS A 193 2.16 -9.24 -28.25
C LYS A 193 0.64 -9.48 -28.15
N SER A 194 0.14 -9.91 -26.98
CA SER A 194 -1.28 -10.23 -26.81
C SER A 194 -2.17 -8.99 -26.78
N GLU A 195 -3.40 -9.13 -27.26
CA GLU A 195 -4.38 -8.06 -27.33
C GLU A 195 -4.85 -7.63 -25.93
N LYS A 196 -5.08 -8.60 -25.02
CA LYS A 196 -5.61 -8.38 -23.67
C LYS A 196 -4.54 -8.71 -22.62
N ILE A 197 -4.12 -7.68 -21.84
CA ILE A 197 -3.12 -7.85 -20.78
C ILE A 197 -3.77 -7.62 -19.43
N ILE A 198 -3.77 -8.66 -18.60
CA ILE A 198 -4.23 -8.67 -17.21
C ILE A 198 -3.00 -8.60 -16.32
N LEU A 199 -2.92 -7.61 -15.44
CA LEU A 199 -1.77 -7.39 -14.57
C LEU A 199 -2.09 -7.80 -13.12
N PHE A 200 -1.25 -8.67 -12.55
CA PHE A 200 -1.07 -8.84 -11.12
C PHE A 200 0.25 -8.17 -10.73
N PHE A 201 0.23 -7.24 -9.76
CA PHE A 201 1.41 -6.44 -9.41
C PHE A 201 1.68 -6.39 -7.91
N GLY A 202 2.98 -6.35 -7.56
CA GLY A 202 3.49 -6.13 -6.21
C GLY A 202 4.04 -7.39 -5.56
N MET A 203 4.45 -7.29 -4.27
CA MET A 203 5.00 -8.42 -3.51
C MET A 203 4.04 -9.61 -3.55
N ILE A 204 4.54 -10.80 -3.87
CA ILE A 204 3.75 -12.02 -3.98
C ILE A 204 3.82 -12.73 -2.64
N ARG A 205 2.65 -12.84 -1.99
CA ARG A 205 2.40 -13.53 -0.73
C ARG A 205 1.09 -14.30 -0.81
N GLU A 206 0.93 -15.32 0.00
CA GLU A 206 -0.23 -16.22 -0.03
C GLU A 206 -1.57 -15.47 0.02
N TYR A 207 -1.70 -14.50 0.95
CA TYR A 207 -2.93 -13.73 1.10
C TYR A 207 -3.33 -12.91 -0.11
N LYS A 208 -2.40 -12.66 -1.06
CA LYS A 208 -2.69 -11.93 -2.30
C LYS A 208 -3.31 -12.78 -3.39
N GLY A 209 -3.44 -14.09 -3.17
CA GLY A 209 -4.28 -14.96 -3.98
C GLY A 209 -3.82 -15.16 -5.43
N LEU A 210 -2.50 -15.11 -5.71
CA LEU A 210 -1.99 -15.39 -7.06
C LEU A 210 -2.44 -16.77 -7.55
N ASP A 211 -2.54 -17.74 -6.66
CA ASP A 211 -3.06 -19.09 -6.95
C ASP A 211 -4.50 -19.04 -7.48
N ILE A 212 -5.35 -18.16 -6.92
CA ILE A 212 -6.74 -18.00 -7.37
C ILE A 212 -6.77 -17.40 -8.79
N LEU A 213 -5.90 -16.43 -9.08
CA LEU A 213 -5.80 -15.84 -10.41
C LEU A 213 -5.31 -16.87 -11.46
N ILE A 214 -4.31 -17.68 -11.12
CA ILE A 214 -3.83 -18.76 -12.00
C ILE A 214 -4.96 -19.76 -12.29
N LYS A 215 -5.70 -20.18 -11.25
CA LYS A 215 -6.86 -21.05 -11.42
C LYS A 215 -7.93 -20.42 -12.32
N SER A 216 -8.15 -19.11 -12.22
CA SER A 216 -9.12 -18.40 -13.06
C SER A 216 -8.74 -18.39 -14.56
N ALA A 217 -7.44 -18.50 -14.87
CA ALA A 217 -6.96 -18.57 -16.26
C ALA A 217 -7.52 -19.78 -17.02
N ASN A 218 -7.81 -20.88 -16.33
CA ASN A 218 -8.45 -22.06 -16.94
C ASN A 218 -9.87 -21.78 -17.47
N ASP A 219 -10.64 -20.96 -16.74
CA ASP A 219 -11.95 -20.53 -17.21
C ASP A 219 -11.84 -19.41 -18.24
N LEU A 220 -10.83 -18.53 -18.10
CA LEU A 220 -10.60 -17.42 -19.04
C LEU A 220 -10.21 -17.94 -20.43
N LYS A 221 -9.39 -19.00 -20.53
CA LYS A 221 -8.98 -19.54 -21.84
C LYS A 221 -10.16 -20.03 -22.68
N LYS A 222 -11.30 -20.36 -22.05
CA LYS A 222 -12.55 -20.78 -22.76
C LYS A 222 -13.39 -19.58 -23.19
N LYS A 223 -13.15 -18.36 -22.66
CA LYS A 223 -14.02 -17.19 -22.84
C LYS A 223 -13.33 -15.99 -23.48
N LEU A 224 -12.00 -15.95 -23.44
CA LEU A 224 -11.18 -14.90 -24.04
C LEU A 224 -10.16 -15.52 -24.99
N ASN A 225 -10.14 -15.05 -26.22
CA ASN A 225 -9.25 -15.62 -27.24
C ASN A 225 -7.79 -15.28 -26.98
N ASP A 226 -7.38 -14.02 -27.14
CA ASP A 226 -6.00 -13.57 -26.96
C ASP A 226 -5.84 -12.76 -25.69
N PHE A 227 -5.27 -13.39 -24.65
CA PHE A 227 -4.93 -12.73 -23.41
C PHE A 227 -3.64 -13.27 -22.80
N LYS A 228 -2.99 -12.44 -22.00
CA LYS A 228 -1.90 -12.83 -21.09
C LYS A 228 -2.16 -12.28 -19.70
N ILE A 229 -1.81 -13.06 -18.69
CA ILE A 229 -1.68 -12.61 -17.31
C ILE A 229 -0.19 -12.31 -17.07
N VAL A 230 0.12 -11.07 -16.75
CA VAL A 230 1.47 -10.66 -16.37
C VAL A 230 1.52 -10.56 -14.86
N VAL A 231 2.39 -11.36 -14.25
CA VAL A 231 2.65 -11.39 -12.81
C VAL A 231 3.98 -10.70 -12.56
N ALA A 232 3.95 -9.50 -12.00
CA ALA A 232 5.14 -8.69 -11.78
C ALA A 232 5.34 -8.33 -10.30
N GLY A 233 6.45 -8.79 -9.72
CA GLY A 233 6.81 -8.49 -8.33
C GLY A 233 7.69 -9.54 -7.67
N GLU A 234 8.34 -9.15 -6.57
CA GLU A 234 9.17 -10.08 -5.80
C GLU A 234 8.31 -11.14 -5.12
N CYS A 235 8.68 -12.41 -5.33
CA CYS A 235 7.97 -13.56 -4.76
C CYS A 235 8.63 -13.99 -3.45
N TYR A 236 7.87 -13.95 -2.37
CA TYR A 236 8.26 -14.37 -1.02
C TYR A 236 7.82 -15.81 -0.71
N GLU A 237 7.19 -16.47 -1.67
CA GLU A 237 6.69 -17.83 -1.58
C GLU A 237 7.52 -18.78 -2.46
N ASN A 238 7.19 -20.07 -2.45
CA ASN A 238 7.80 -21.04 -3.32
C ASN A 238 7.36 -20.82 -4.78
N LYS A 239 8.25 -20.27 -5.61
CA LYS A 239 7.99 -20.01 -7.03
C LYS A 239 7.59 -21.27 -7.81
N LYS A 240 8.18 -22.43 -7.46
CA LYS A 240 7.86 -23.71 -8.11
C LYS A 240 6.38 -24.07 -7.97
N PHE A 241 5.76 -23.71 -6.84
CA PHE A 241 4.34 -23.92 -6.63
C PHE A 241 3.49 -23.26 -7.74
N TYR A 242 3.78 -22.00 -8.07
CA TYR A 242 3.03 -21.25 -9.09
C TYR A 242 3.29 -21.75 -10.51
N TYR A 243 4.53 -22.15 -10.82
CA TYR A 243 4.86 -22.76 -12.12
C TYR A 243 4.14 -24.11 -12.30
N ASN A 244 4.20 -24.97 -11.27
CA ASN A 244 3.53 -26.27 -11.32
C ASN A 244 2.01 -26.10 -11.44
N LEU A 245 1.42 -25.21 -10.65
CA LEU A 245 -0.02 -24.93 -10.74
C LEU A 245 -0.45 -24.46 -12.14
N ALA A 246 0.36 -23.62 -12.80
CA ALA A 246 0.08 -23.17 -14.15
C ALA A 246 0.16 -24.32 -15.17
N LYS A 247 1.16 -25.21 -14.99
CA LYS A 247 1.35 -26.40 -15.82
C LYS A 247 0.22 -27.42 -15.64
N ASP A 248 -0.13 -27.75 -14.40
CA ASP A 248 -1.19 -28.72 -14.07
C ASP A 248 -2.56 -28.29 -14.63
N LEU A 249 -2.78 -27.00 -14.78
CA LEU A 249 -4.00 -26.41 -15.35
C LEU A 249 -3.89 -26.14 -16.87
N ASP A 250 -2.77 -26.46 -17.49
CA ASP A 250 -2.51 -26.18 -18.92
C ASP A 250 -2.77 -24.70 -19.27
N VAL A 251 -2.22 -23.78 -18.45
CA VAL A 251 -2.33 -22.32 -18.65
C VAL A 251 -0.98 -21.61 -18.62
N GLU A 252 0.14 -22.31 -18.58
CA GLU A 252 1.48 -21.75 -18.57
C GLU A 252 1.73 -20.80 -19.75
N SER A 253 1.23 -21.17 -20.94
CA SER A 253 1.32 -20.34 -22.13
C SER A 253 0.52 -19.03 -22.03
N LYS A 254 -0.38 -18.89 -21.06
CA LYS A 254 -1.19 -17.67 -20.82
C LYS A 254 -0.60 -16.78 -19.73
N ILE A 255 0.47 -17.20 -19.02
CA ILE A 255 1.01 -16.48 -17.85
C ILE A 255 2.48 -16.12 -18.09
N ILE A 256 2.82 -14.88 -17.80
CA ILE A 256 4.19 -14.40 -17.81
C ILE A 256 4.56 -14.07 -16.37
N PHE A 257 5.52 -14.81 -15.81
CA PHE A 257 6.04 -14.60 -14.46
C PHE A 257 7.30 -13.75 -14.49
N ASP A 258 7.23 -12.53 -13.92
CA ASP A 258 8.36 -11.66 -13.68
C ASP A 258 8.61 -11.52 -12.18
N PHE A 259 9.12 -12.61 -11.57
CA PHE A 259 9.34 -12.74 -10.13
C PHE A 259 10.59 -11.99 -9.66
N LYS A 260 10.59 -10.67 -9.85
CA LYS A 260 11.66 -9.78 -9.38
C LYS A 260 11.08 -8.51 -8.74
N PHE A 261 11.88 -7.83 -7.95
CA PHE A 261 11.53 -6.48 -7.50
C PHE A 261 11.46 -5.55 -8.71
N ILE A 262 10.38 -4.78 -8.81
CA ILE A 262 10.19 -3.80 -9.87
C ILE A 262 10.54 -2.41 -9.32
N PRO A 263 11.63 -1.79 -9.80
CA PRO A 263 12.01 -0.44 -9.41
C PRO A 263 10.92 0.60 -9.77
N ASN A 264 10.81 1.68 -9.00
CA ASN A 264 9.75 2.68 -9.19
C ASN A 264 9.69 3.25 -10.62
N HIS A 265 10.85 3.49 -11.26
CA HIS A 265 10.91 3.99 -12.64
C HIS A 265 10.40 2.99 -13.68
N ASP A 266 10.33 1.71 -13.32
CA ASP A 266 9.86 0.63 -14.18
C ASP A 266 8.38 0.28 -13.99
N VAL A 267 7.77 0.70 -12.87
CA VAL A 267 6.35 0.43 -12.55
C VAL A 267 5.44 0.87 -13.70
N GLY A 268 5.68 2.06 -14.25
CA GLY A 268 4.89 2.61 -15.34
C GLY A 268 4.78 1.71 -16.57
N LYS A 269 5.82 0.93 -16.92
CA LYS A 269 5.77 0.00 -18.08
C LYS A 269 4.69 -1.06 -17.90
N TYR A 270 4.60 -1.69 -16.72
CA TYR A 270 3.63 -2.77 -16.46
C TYR A 270 2.21 -2.25 -16.45
N PHE A 271 1.98 -1.13 -15.74
CA PHE A 271 0.64 -0.54 -15.69
C PHE A 271 0.21 0.03 -17.05
N CYS A 272 1.08 0.72 -17.78
CA CYS A 272 0.74 1.24 -19.11
C CYS A 272 0.45 0.11 -20.11
N ALA A 273 1.19 -1.02 -20.05
CA ALA A 273 0.97 -2.17 -20.93
C ALA A 273 -0.36 -2.90 -20.64
N ALA A 274 -0.82 -2.89 -19.39
CA ALA A 274 -2.02 -3.58 -18.96
C ALA A 274 -3.31 -2.94 -19.49
N ASP A 275 -4.35 -3.75 -19.66
CA ASP A 275 -5.73 -3.32 -19.84
C ASP A 275 -6.47 -3.27 -18.51
N LEU A 276 -6.21 -4.26 -17.65
CA LEU A 276 -6.88 -4.49 -16.40
C LEU A 276 -5.87 -4.87 -15.31
N VAL A 277 -6.06 -4.35 -14.10
CA VAL A 277 -5.32 -4.80 -12.92
C VAL A 277 -6.22 -5.69 -12.08
N VAL A 278 -5.72 -6.85 -11.64
CA VAL A 278 -6.49 -7.80 -10.83
C VAL A 278 -5.85 -7.97 -9.46
N LEU A 279 -6.65 -7.78 -8.41
CA LEU A 279 -6.30 -7.99 -7.01
C LEU A 279 -7.12 -9.15 -6.45
N PRO A 280 -6.65 -10.42 -6.59
CA PRO A 280 -7.40 -11.62 -6.21
C PRO A 280 -7.22 -11.98 -4.73
N TYR A 281 -7.12 -10.98 -3.86
CA TYR A 281 -6.69 -11.13 -2.47
C TYR A 281 -7.66 -12.02 -1.67
N LYS A 282 -7.10 -12.87 -0.80
CA LYS A 282 -7.85 -13.69 0.16
C LYS A 282 -8.21 -12.89 1.40
N SER A 283 -7.35 -11.93 1.76
CA SER A 283 -7.59 -10.98 2.85
C SER A 283 -6.81 -9.69 2.60
N ALA A 284 -7.35 -8.55 3.03
CA ALA A 284 -6.66 -7.28 3.01
C ALA A 284 -7.35 -6.26 3.90
N THR A 285 -6.61 -5.30 4.44
CA THR A 285 -7.18 -4.08 5.05
C THR A 285 -7.27 -2.96 4.03
N GLN A 286 -6.28 -2.84 3.17
CA GLN A 286 -6.19 -1.87 2.07
C GLN A 286 -5.13 -2.34 1.05
N SER A 287 -5.05 -1.67 -0.11
CA SER A 287 -4.01 -1.93 -1.11
C SER A 287 -3.51 -0.65 -1.78
N GLY A 288 -2.21 -0.42 -1.72
CA GLY A 288 -1.53 0.63 -2.49
C GLY A 288 -1.54 0.40 -4.01
N ILE A 289 -1.93 -0.79 -4.47
CA ILE A 289 -1.96 -1.12 -5.90
C ILE A 289 -3.13 -0.43 -6.62
N ILE A 290 -4.28 -0.26 -5.94
CA ILE A 290 -5.44 0.43 -6.54
C ILE A 290 -5.10 1.89 -6.86
N PRO A 291 -4.54 2.71 -5.94
CA PRO A 291 -4.05 4.05 -6.26
C PRO A 291 -3.05 4.09 -7.41
N ILE A 292 -2.12 3.13 -7.49
CA ILE A 292 -1.17 3.03 -8.62
C ILE A 292 -1.92 2.75 -9.93
N ALA A 293 -2.86 1.82 -9.93
CA ALA A 293 -3.68 1.52 -11.10
C ALA A 293 -4.43 2.78 -11.58
N TYR A 294 -5.02 3.54 -10.66
CA TYR A 294 -5.72 4.79 -10.98
C TYR A 294 -4.78 5.89 -11.45
N HIS A 295 -3.55 5.97 -10.93
CA HIS A 295 -2.53 6.87 -11.48
C HIS A 295 -2.34 6.63 -12.97
N PHE A 296 -2.28 5.36 -13.40
CA PHE A 296 -2.13 4.98 -14.81
C PHE A 296 -3.47 4.84 -15.58
N ASN A 297 -4.59 5.25 -14.99
CA ASN A 297 -5.95 5.12 -15.57
C ASN A 297 -6.30 3.68 -15.92
N LYS A 298 -5.92 2.73 -15.07
CA LYS A 298 -6.25 1.32 -15.27
C LYS A 298 -7.39 0.90 -14.36
N PRO A 299 -8.44 0.30 -14.94
CA PRO A 299 -9.52 -0.30 -14.15
C PRO A 299 -9.02 -1.50 -13.36
N VAL A 300 -9.79 -1.81 -12.32
CA VAL A 300 -9.42 -2.83 -11.35
C VAL A 300 -10.52 -3.88 -11.23
N VAL A 301 -10.16 -5.16 -11.22
CA VAL A 301 -10.99 -6.22 -10.64
C VAL A 301 -10.40 -6.58 -9.28
N SER A 302 -11.20 -6.46 -8.24
CA SER A 302 -10.78 -6.72 -6.88
C SER A 302 -11.73 -7.68 -6.18
N THR A 303 -11.19 -8.51 -5.31
CA THR A 303 -12.02 -9.33 -4.43
C THR A 303 -12.69 -8.49 -3.33
N ASN A 304 -13.85 -8.94 -2.86
CA ASN A 304 -14.63 -8.31 -1.81
C ASN A 304 -14.06 -8.64 -0.42
N VAL A 305 -12.84 -8.17 -0.13
CA VAL A 305 -12.16 -8.41 1.15
C VAL A 305 -11.66 -7.12 1.77
N GLY A 306 -11.94 -6.93 3.05
CA GLY A 306 -11.51 -5.77 3.83
C GLY A 306 -11.90 -4.43 3.18
N GLY A 307 -10.94 -3.50 3.10
CA GLY A 307 -11.17 -2.17 2.50
C GLY A 307 -10.95 -2.10 0.99
N LEU A 308 -10.71 -3.20 0.29
CA LEU A 308 -10.47 -3.17 -1.16
C LEU A 308 -11.71 -2.76 -1.94
N SER A 309 -12.87 -3.31 -1.56
CA SER A 309 -14.15 -3.00 -2.21
C SER A 309 -14.56 -1.53 -2.09
N GLU A 310 -14.13 -0.85 -1.02
CA GLU A 310 -14.40 0.57 -0.79
C GLU A 310 -13.67 1.50 -1.77
N CYS A 311 -12.63 0.99 -2.44
CA CYS A 311 -11.81 1.74 -3.39
C CYS A 311 -12.25 1.56 -4.85
N VAL A 312 -13.21 0.66 -5.14
CA VAL A 312 -13.66 0.34 -6.50
C VAL A 312 -15.13 0.75 -6.66
N ASP A 313 -15.36 1.73 -7.52
CA ASP A 313 -16.71 2.13 -7.94
C ASP A 313 -17.15 1.18 -9.06
N VAL A 314 -18.08 0.25 -8.70
CA VAL A 314 -18.50 -0.86 -9.55
C VAL A 314 -19.13 -0.35 -10.85
N GLY A 315 -18.62 -0.83 -11.99
CA GLY A 315 -19.07 -0.43 -13.32
C GLY A 315 -18.46 0.90 -13.80
N LYS A 316 -17.77 1.67 -12.94
CA LYS A 316 -17.11 2.93 -13.30
C LYS A 316 -15.58 2.84 -13.25
N THR A 317 -15.01 2.30 -12.17
CA THR A 317 -13.57 2.17 -12.04
C THR A 317 -13.10 0.72 -12.06
N GLY A 318 -14.03 -0.23 -12.04
CA GLY A 318 -13.75 -1.65 -12.09
C GLY A 318 -14.92 -2.52 -11.66
N PHE A 319 -14.59 -3.72 -11.19
CA PHE A 319 -15.58 -4.67 -10.68
C PHE A 319 -15.07 -5.33 -9.38
N ILE A 320 -16.03 -5.74 -8.55
CA ILE A 320 -15.80 -6.48 -7.30
C ILE A 320 -16.32 -7.91 -7.50
N CYS A 321 -15.63 -8.89 -6.93
CA CYS A 321 -16.00 -10.31 -6.99
C CYS A 321 -15.62 -11.04 -5.70
N GLU A 322 -16.13 -12.24 -5.51
CA GLU A 322 -15.71 -13.10 -4.40
C GLU A 322 -14.29 -13.66 -4.63
N PRO A 323 -13.55 -14.04 -3.55
CA PRO A 323 -12.18 -14.50 -3.62
C PRO A 323 -12.07 -15.96 -4.11
N ASP A 324 -12.66 -16.25 -5.24
CA ASP A 324 -12.60 -17.54 -5.92
C ASP A 324 -12.33 -17.39 -7.43
N SER A 325 -11.82 -18.43 -8.06
CA SER A 325 -11.39 -18.42 -9.46
C SER A 325 -12.52 -18.17 -10.46
N LYS A 326 -13.72 -18.70 -10.18
CA LYS A 326 -14.90 -18.55 -11.07
C LYS A 326 -15.41 -17.11 -11.04
N SER A 327 -15.48 -16.51 -9.83
CA SER A 327 -15.92 -15.13 -9.63
C SER A 327 -14.95 -14.15 -10.27
N ILE A 328 -13.63 -14.36 -10.12
CA ILE A 328 -12.60 -13.54 -10.79
C ILE A 328 -12.73 -13.67 -12.31
N SER A 329 -12.86 -14.88 -12.84
CA SER A 329 -13.04 -15.10 -14.30
C SER A 329 -14.27 -14.35 -14.84
N LYS A 330 -15.41 -14.44 -14.13
CA LYS A 330 -16.63 -13.72 -14.52
C LYS A 330 -16.43 -12.20 -14.53
N ALA A 331 -15.77 -11.64 -13.50
CA ALA A 331 -15.53 -10.21 -13.39
C ALA A 331 -14.57 -9.71 -14.49
N VAL A 332 -13.51 -10.46 -14.80
CA VAL A 332 -12.58 -10.16 -15.89
C VAL A 332 -13.28 -10.17 -17.24
N VAL A 333 -14.09 -11.20 -17.54
CA VAL A 333 -14.88 -11.26 -18.78
C VAL A 333 -15.88 -10.11 -18.86
N LYS A 334 -16.56 -9.78 -17.74
CA LYS A 334 -17.48 -8.64 -17.67
C LYS A 334 -16.77 -7.32 -18.00
N TYR A 335 -15.55 -7.13 -17.51
CA TYR A 335 -14.74 -5.96 -17.86
C TYR A 335 -14.46 -5.89 -19.38
N PHE A 336 -13.96 -6.96 -20.00
CA PHE A 336 -13.62 -6.93 -21.42
C PHE A 336 -14.83 -6.79 -22.34
N ASN A 337 -16.01 -7.21 -21.89
CA ASN A 337 -17.27 -7.04 -22.62
C ASN A 337 -17.98 -5.71 -22.32
N SER A 338 -17.47 -4.92 -21.38
CA SER A 338 -18.07 -3.62 -20.99
C SER A 338 -17.78 -2.55 -22.03
N LYS A 339 -18.78 -1.71 -22.31
CA LYS A 339 -18.65 -0.49 -23.13
C LYS A 339 -18.31 0.75 -22.31
N THR A 340 -18.08 0.62 -21.00
CA THR A 340 -17.81 1.72 -20.08
C THR A 340 -16.48 2.40 -20.40
N ASN A 341 -16.49 3.73 -20.41
CA ASN A 341 -15.25 4.51 -20.46
C ASN A 341 -14.63 4.62 -19.07
N PHE A 342 -14.02 3.54 -18.60
CA PHE A 342 -13.37 3.47 -17.28
C PHE A 342 -12.34 4.58 -17.06
N LYS A 343 -11.59 4.95 -18.11
CA LYS A 343 -10.57 6.02 -18.04
C LYS A 343 -11.18 7.36 -17.66
N TYR A 344 -12.36 7.68 -18.17
CA TYR A 344 -13.08 8.91 -17.82
C TYR A 344 -13.41 8.94 -16.33
N HIS A 345 -14.06 7.90 -15.82
CA HIS A 345 -14.46 7.80 -14.42
C HIS A 345 -13.27 7.77 -13.45
N ILE A 346 -12.19 7.05 -13.81
CA ILE A 346 -10.96 7.03 -13.00
C ILE A 346 -10.33 8.43 -12.93
N ASN A 347 -10.32 9.20 -14.03
CA ASN A 347 -9.80 10.56 -14.02
C ASN A 347 -10.63 11.50 -13.13
N ASP A 348 -11.94 11.29 -13.05
CA ASP A 348 -12.81 12.08 -12.16
C ASP A 348 -12.54 11.76 -10.69
N ILE A 349 -12.42 10.48 -10.34
CA ILE A 349 -12.06 10.06 -8.97
C ILE A 349 -10.72 10.63 -8.51
N LYS A 350 -9.72 10.76 -9.40
CA LYS A 350 -8.42 11.34 -9.04
C LYS A 350 -8.52 12.74 -8.46
N LYS A 351 -9.50 13.55 -8.89
CA LYS A 351 -9.70 14.90 -8.37
C LYS A 351 -10.06 14.90 -6.89
N GLN A 352 -10.80 13.86 -6.44
CA GLN A 352 -11.26 13.70 -5.06
C GLN A 352 -10.18 13.11 -4.13
N TYR A 353 -9.19 12.39 -4.68
CA TYR A 353 -8.15 11.69 -3.92
C TYR A 353 -6.76 12.33 -4.10
N SER A 354 -6.70 13.66 -4.07
CA SER A 354 -5.42 14.38 -4.15
C SER A 354 -4.67 14.37 -2.82
N TRP A 355 -3.33 14.40 -2.88
CA TRP A 355 -2.47 14.57 -1.71
C TRP A 355 -2.79 15.87 -0.97
N LYS A 356 -3.09 16.95 -1.72
CA LYS A 356 -3.50 18.23 -1.12
C LYS A 356 -4.73 18.07 -0.23
N PHE A 357 -5.79 17.43 -0.72
CA PHE A 357 -7.00 17.19 0.07
C PHE A 357 -6.69 16.38 1.35
N PHE A 358 -5.84 15.34 1.22
CA PHE A 358 -5.43 14.50 2.35
C PHE A 358 -4.71 15.31 3.44
N VAL A 359 -3.74 16.15 3.04
CA VAL A 359 -2.97 17.02 3.94
C VAL A 359 -3.87 18.08 4.59
N ASP A 360 -4.70 18.77 3.79
CA ASP A 360 -5.62 19.81 4.29
C ASP A 360 -6.56 19.22 5.36
N LYS A 361 -7.04 17.99 5.16
CA LYS A 361 -7.88 17.30 6.15
C LYS A 361 -7.13 16.94 7.43
N ILE A 362 -5.88 16.51 7.34
CA ILE A 362 -5.05 16.27 8.53
C ILE A 362 -4.89 17.56 9.33
N ILE A 363 -4.51 18.65 8.66
CA ILE A 363 -4.30 19.95 9.33
C ILE A 363 -5.59 20.44 10.00
N SER A 364 -6.73 20.40 9.30
CA SER A 364 -8.02 20.85 9.85
C SER A 364 -8.54 19.98 11.01
N THR A 365 -8.00 18.78 11.21
CA THR A 365 -8.41 17.90 12.32
C THR A 365 -7.68 18.27 13.62
N VAL A 366 -6.53 18.91 13.54
CA VAL A 366 -5.68 19.24 14.71
C VAL A 366 -5.71 20.72 15.11
N LEU A 367 -6.21 21.58 14.23
CA LEU A 367 -6.52 22.99 14.52
C LEU A 367 -7.90 23.12 15.19
#